data_627ff06c6d87f7d6a8f6f1b4d4992ec7
#
_entry.id   627ff06c6d87f7d6a8f6f1b4d4992ec7
#
_cell.length_a   1.000
_cell.length_b   1.000
_cell.length_c   1.000
_cell.angle_alpha   90.00
_cell.angle_beta   90.00
_cell.angle_gamma   90.00
#
_symmetry.space_group_name_H-M   'P 1'
#
loop_
_entity.id
_entity.type
_entity.pdbx_description
1 polymer ?
#
loop_
_entity_poly.entity_id
_entity_poly.type
_entity_poly.pdbx_seq_one_letter_code
_entity_poly.pdbx_strand_id
1 'polypeptide(L)'
;KRTTLNEDEIGEYSGAKKEIRPVTIATYQVMTKKKNGVYSHLDLFDTHDWGLIIYDEVHLLPAPIFRFTADIQSRRRLGLTATLVREDGMEGEVFSLIGPKRFDVPWKEIEAQGYIAPAECIEVRVNLTETERLAYATAEPENRYRSCATTRTKRDVVEALVEKHVDDQVLVIG
;
A
#
# COMPACT_ATOMS: atom_id res chain seq x y z
N LYS A 1 -11.74 10.64 -19.57
CA LYS A 1 -11.57 11.77 -18.66
C LYS A 1 -12.68 11.71 -17.59
N ARG A 2 -12.31 11.59 -16.29
CA ARG A 2 -13.28 11.45 -15.19
C ARG A 2 -13.31 12.68 -14.26
N THR A 3 -12.73 13.79 -14.72
CA THR A 3 -12.67 15.06 -13.97
C THR A 3 -12.88 16.22 -14.93
N THR A 4 -13.32 17.35 -14.40
CA THR A 4 -13.45 18.63 -15.11
C THR A 4 -12.15 19.44 -15.11
N LEU A 5 -11.12 18.99 -14.39
CA LEU A 5 -9.83 19.65 -14.31
C LEU A 5 -9.11 19.64 -15.67
N ASN A 6 -8.44 20.72 -15.99
CA ASN A 6 -7.53 20.79 -17.13
C ASN A 6 -6.15 20.26 -16.74
N GLU A 7 -5.34 19.89 -17.73
CA GLU A 7 -4.01 19.32 -17.49
C GLU A 7 -3.04 20.34 -16.87
N ASP A 8 -3.21 21.61 -17.17
CA ASP A 8 -2.42 22.72 -16.60
C ASP A 8 -2.74 23.04 -15.12
N GLU A 9 -3.87 22.53 -14.60
CA GLU A 9 -4.24 22.66 -13.20
C GLU A 9 -3.65 21.51 -12.33
N ILE A 10 -3.08 20.47 -12.97
CA ILE A 10 -2.57 19.28 -12.29
C ILE A 10 -1.04 19.25 -12.38
N GLY A 11 -0.38 19.26 -11.22
CA GLY A 11 1.07 19.14 -11.09
C GLY A 11 1.50 17.77 -10.57
N GLU A 12 2.67 17.33 -10.98
CA GLU A 12 3.33 16.14 -10.46
C GLU A 12 4.53 16.54 -9.59
N TYR A 13 4.52 16.05 -8.33
CA TYR A 13 5.62 16.24 -7.40
C TYR A 13 6.22 14.89 -7.00
N SER A 14 7.17 14.41 -7.79
CA SER A 14 7.77 13.08 -7.71
C SER A 14 9.30 13.14 -7.71
N GLY A 15 9.96 11.98 -7.81
CA GLY A 15 11.41 11.93 -8.02
C GLY A 15 11.86 12.60 -9.32
N ALA A 16 11.04 12.56 -10.36
CA ALA A 16 11.36 13.06 -11.69
C ALA A 16 10.92 14.51 -11.91
N LYS A 17 9.77 14.91 -11.36
CA LYS A 17 9.17 16.23 -11.56
C LYS A 17 8.94 16.95 -10.22
N LYS A 18 8.90 18.28 -10.27
CA LYS A 18 8.68 19.16 -9.11
C LYS A 18 7.69 20.29 -9.49
N GLU A 19 6.60 19.90 -10.11
CA GLU A 19 5.55 20.85 -10.55
C GLU A 19 4.51 21.03 -9.45
N ILE A 20 4.32 22.26 -9.00
CA ILE A 20 3.29 22.63 -8.03
C ILE A 20 2.18 23.35 -8.77
N ARG A 21 0.96 22.87 -8.63
CA ARG A 21 -0.26 23.39 -9.27
C ARG A 21 -1.40 23.41 -8.24
N PRO A 22 -2.54 24.01 -8.54
CA PRO A 22 -3.71 23.98 -7.65
C PRO A 22 -4.11 22.57 -7.19
N VAL A 23 -3.93 21.55 -8.04
CA VAL A 23 -3.99 20.13 -7.68
C VAL A 23 -2.60 19.57 -7.89
N THR A 24 -1.95 19.12 -6.81
CA THR A 24 -0.60 18.55 -6.86
C THR A 24 -0.62 17.11 -6.37
N ILE A 25 -0.13 16.18 -7.21
CA ILE A 25 0.01 14.77 -6.88
C ILE A 25 1.45 14.54 -6.46
N ALA A 26 1.66 14.19 -5.19
CA ALA A 26 2.98 13.94 -4.62
C ALA A 26 3.15 12.47 -4.21
N THR A 27 4.33 11.91 -4.42
CA THR A 27 4.64 10.55 -3.96
C THR A 27 5.20 10.55 -2.54
N TYR A 28 4.86 9.54 -1.73
CA TYR A 28 5.43 9.39 -0.38
C TYR A 28 6.95 9.31 -0.39
N GLN A 29 7.53 8.67 -1.41
CA GLN A 29 8.99 8.54 -1.54
C GLN A 29 9.71 9.89 -1.64
N VAL A 30 9.15 10.85 -2.37
CA VAL A 30 9.76 12.18 -2.46
C VAL A 30 9.63 12.92 -1.15
N MET A 31 8.50 12.80 -0.46
CA MET A 31 8.24 13.46 0.80
C MET A 31 9.14 12.94 1.93
N THR A 32 9.50 11.65 1.89
CA THR A 32 10.41 11.03 2.88
C THR A 32 11.90 11.16 2.56
N LYS A 33 12.25 11.75 1.42
CA LYS A 33 13.65 11.91 1.02
C LYS A 33 14.36 12.91 1.92
N LYS A 34 15.45 12.46 2.52
CA LYS A 34 16.33 13.32 3.33
C LYS A 34 17.50 13.86 2.49
N LYS A 35 17.82 15.12 2.69
CA LYS A 35 19.06 15.76 2.23
C LYS A 35 19.77 16.33 3.46
N ASN A 36 21.00 15.89 3.71
CA ASN A 36 21.75 16.28 4.91
C ASN A 36 20.98 16.05 6.24
N GLY A 37 20.24 14.94 6.33
CA GLY A 37 19.46 14.60 7.53
C GLY A 37 18.09 15.29 7.66
N VAL A 38 17.78 16.26 6.80
CA VAL A 38 16.53 17.03 6.81
C VAL A 38 15.60 16.57 5.69
N TYR A 39 14.31 16.54 5.95
CA TYR A 39 13.28 16.26 4.94
C TYR A 39 13.04 17.51 4.07
N SER A 40 13.78 17.61 2.98
CA SER A 40 13.84 18.82 2.13
C SER A 40 12.57 19.10 1.32
N HIS A 41 11.60 18.21 1.30
CA HIS A 41 10.37 18.35 0.50
C HIS A 41 9.11 18.60 1.35
N LEU A 42 9.25 18.62 2.68
CA LEU A 42 8.11 18.88 3.56
C LEU A 42 7.68 20.35 3.55
N ASP A 43 8.58 21.27 3.19
CA ASP A 43 8.28 22.68 3.00
C ASP A 43 7.15 22.90 1.97
N LEU A 44 6.87 21.92 1.08
CA LEU A 44 5.74 21.94 0.17
C LEU A 44 4.41 22.16 0.90
N PHE A 45 4.28 21.63 2.09
CA PHE A 45 3.06 21.74 2.87
C PHE A 45 2.92 23.11 3.55
N ASP A 46 4.03 23.73 3.91
CA ASP A 46 4.04 25.00 4.65
C ASP A 46 4.04 26.22 3.71
N THR A 47 4.56 26.07 2.50
CA THR A 47 4.71 27.17 1.54
C THR A 47 3.42 27.47 0.76
N HIS A 48 2.40 26.62 0.86
CA HIS A 48 1.14 26.76 0.15
C HIS A 48 -0.05 26.58 1.09
N ASP A 49 -1.08 27.43 0.95
CA ASP A 49 -2.34 27.29 1.71
C ASP A 49 -3.22 26.19 1.10
N TRP A 50 -2.90 24.94 1.44
CA TRP A 50 -3.65 23.78 0.96
C TRP A 50 -5.01 23.69 1.62
N GLY A 51 -6.10 23.80 0.84
CA GLY A 51 -7.46 23.66 1.35
C GLY A 51 -7.84 22.23 1.73
N LEU A 52 -7.25 21.23 1.06
CA LEU A 52 -7.49 19.79 1.27
C LEU A 52 -6.22 19.00 0.98
N ILE A 53 -5.90 18.04 1.85
CA ILE A 53 -4.88 17.03 1.61
C ILE A 53 -5.55 15.66 1.59
N ILE A 54 -5.31 14.87 0.55
CA ILE A 54 -5.79 13.50 0.39
C ILE A 54 -4.59 12.56 0.53
N TYR A 55 -4.68 11.62 1.47
CA TYR A 55 -3.71 10.56 1.68
C TYR A 55 -4.26 9.27 1.08
N ASP A 56 -3.72 8.86 -0.06
CA ASP A 56 -4.04 7.58 -0.66
C ASP A 56 -3.23 6.48 0.03
N GLU A 57 -3.84 5.32 0.24
CA GLU A 57 -3.24 4.22 1.02
C GLU A 57 -2.69 4.71 2.39
N VAL A 58 -3.54 5.42 3.12
CA VAL A 58 -3.14 6.10 4.36
C VAL A 58 -2.52 5.17 5.43
N HIS A 59 -2.81 3.87 5.37
CA HIS A 59 -2.20 2.86 6.24
C HIS A 59 -0.69 2.67 5.98
N LEU A 60 -0.20 3.01 4.77
CA LEU A 60 1.22 2.97 4.41
C LEU A 60 1.98 4.25 4.78
N LEU A 61 1.31 5.24 5.37
CA LEU A 61 1.92 6.51 5.68
C LEU A 61 3.10 6.31 6.66
N PRO A 62 4.34 6.63 6.26
CA PRO A 62 5.51 6.43 7.10
C PRO A 62 5.43 7.25 8.40
N ALA A 63 5.87 6.69 9.52
CA ALA A 63 5.83 7.35 10.83
C ALA A 63 6.46 8.77 10.86
N PRO A 64 7.56 9.08 10.13
CA PRO A 64 8.06 10.45 10.03
C PRO A 64 7.08 11.41 9.37
N ILE A 65 6.35 10.96 8.33
CA ILE A 65 5.34 11.79 7.67
C ILE A 65 4.16 12.04 8.61
N PHE A 66 3.77 11.05 9.42
CA PHE A 66 2.74 11.23 10.44
C PHE A 66 3.02 12.41 11.36
N ARG A 67 4.25 12.53 11.86
CA ARG A 67 4.63 13.63 12.77
C ARG A 67 4.55 14.98 12.08
N PHE A 68 5.03 15.05 10.84
CA PHE A 68 4.98 16.29 10.07
C PHE A 68 3.57 16.67 9.64
N THR A 69 2.74 15.71 9.27
CA THR A 69 1.36 15.98 8.87
C THR A 69 0.46 16.38 10.03
N ALA A 70 0.83 16.04 11.26
CA ALA A 70 0.17 16.57 12.46
C ALA A 70 0.36 18.09 12.58
N ASP A 71 1.53 18.59 12.18
CA ASP A 71 1.88 20.01 12.23
C ASP A 71 1.38 20.80 11.00
N ILE A 72 1.01 20.11 9.91
CA ILE A 72 0.50 20.77 8.70
C ILE A 72 -0.88 21.36 8.96
N GLN A 73 -0.98 22.66 8.74
CA GLN A 73 -2.20 23.45 8.90
C GLN A 73 -3.18 23.31 7.72
N SER A 74 -3.34 22.12 7.15
CA SER A 74 -4.42 21.91 6.19
C SER A 74 -5.77 21.93 6.89
N ARG A 75 -6.71 22.72 6.35
CA ARG A 75 -8.06 22.84 6.92
C ARG A 75 -8.86 21.54 6.84
N ARG A 76 -8.57 20.70 5.85
CA ARG A 76 -9.29 19.45 5.61
C ARG A 76 -8.32 18.34 5.25
N ARG A 77 -8.57 17.15 5.79
CA ARG A 77 -7.79 15.94 5.52
C ARG A 77 -8.72 14.80 5.18
N LEU A 78 -8.33 13.98 4.22
CA LEU A 78 -9.03 12.79 3.81
C LEU A 78 -8.03 11.64 3.68
N GLY A 79 -8.28 10.54 4.35
CA GLY A 79 -7.53 9.29 4.20
C GLY A 79 -8.35 8.27 3.42
N LEU A 80 -7.74 7.65 2.43
CA LEU A 80 -8.29 6.56 1.64
C LEU A 80 -7.47 5.31 1.89
N THR A 81 -8.14 4.17 2.07
CA THR A 81 -7.48 2.87 2.17
C THR A 81 -8.47 1.74 1.93
N ALA A 82 -8.02 0.68 1.27
CA ALA A 82 -8.79 -0.56 1.17
C ALA A 82 -8.68 -1.41 2.44
N THR A 83 -7.57 -1.28 3.18
CA THR A 83 -7.30 -2.03 4.40
C THR A 83 -6.84 -1.08 5.50
N LEU A 84 -7.53 -1.05 6.64
CA LEU A 84 -7.14 -0.23 7.77
C LEU A 84 -6.25 -0.97 8.78
N VAL A 85 -5.68 -2.09 8.37
CA VAL A 85 -4.75 -2.87 9.20
C VAL A 85 -3.34 -2.41 8.94
N ARG A 86 -2.64 -1.96 9.97
CA ARG A 86 -1.21 -1.62 9.92
C ARG A 86 -0.39 -2.75 10.52
N GLU A 87 0.73 -3.07 9.89
CA GLU A 87 1.66 -4.10 10.38
C GLU A 87 2.27 -3.75 11.75
N ASP A 88 2.36 -2.46 12.08
CA ASP A 88 2.88 -1.95 13.34
C ASP A 88 1.81 -1.79 14.45
N GLY A 89 0.54 -2.09 14.16
CA GLY A 89 -0.57 -1.98 15.10
C GLY A 89 -0.95 -0.54 15.50
N MET A 90 -0.48 0.46 14.72
CA MET A 90 -0.68 1.88 15.05
C MET A 90 -1.84 2.52 14.26
N GLU A 91 -2.94 1.80 14.09
CA GLU A 91 -4.15 2.32 13.43
C GLU A 91 -4.72 3.55 14.13
N GLY A 92 -4.55 3.62 15.46
CA GLY A 92 -4.98 4.77 16.26
C GLY A 92 -4.33 6.10 15.85
N GLU A 93 -3.11 6.07 15.32
CA GLU A 93 -2.44 7.26 14.80
C GLU A 93 -3.14 7.80 13.54
N VAL A 94 -3.63 6.92 12.67
CA VAL A 94 -4.38 7.31 11.46
C VAL A 94 -5.63 8.07 11.85
N PHE A 95 -6.39 7.56 12.84
CA PHE A 95 -7.59 8.24 13.32
C PHE A 95 -7.29 9.58 14.01
N SER A 96 -6.19 9.67 14.73
CA SER A 96 -5.76 10.92 15.38
C SER A 96 -5.39 11.99 14.35
N LEU A 97 -4.76 11.60 13.24
CA LEU A 97 -4.29 12.52 12.21
C LEU A 97 -5.40 12.95 11.25
N ILE A 98 -6.18 11.99 10.76
CA ILE A 98 -7.16 12.19 9.69
C ILE A 98 -8.56 12.41 10.26
N GLY A 99 -8.89 11.70 11.33
CA GLY A 99 -10.23 11.66 11.91
C GLY A 99 -10.87 10.28 11.85
N PRO A 100 -12.09 10.13 12.37
CA PRO A 100 -12.76 8.85 12.44
C PRO A 100 -13.15 8.33 11.05
N LYS A 101 -13.23 7.01 10.93
CA LYS A 101 -13.75 6.33 9.74
C LYS A 101 -15.16 6.84 9.43
N ARG A 102 -15.36 7.39 8.24
CA ARG A 102 -16.62 7.98 7.78
C ARG A 102 -17.38 7.12 6.80
N PHE A 103 -16.68 6.29 6.07
CA PHE A 103 -17.24 5.48 5.02
C PHE A 103 -16.53 4.13 4.93
N ASP A 104 -17.29 3.08 4.71
CA ASP A 104 -16.79 1.72 4.52
C ASP A 104 -17.74 0.99 3.57
N VAL A 105 -17.17 0.35 2.55
CA VAL A 105 -17.96 -0.46 1.62
C VAL A 105 -17.35 -1.86 1.61
N PRO A 106 -18.11 -2.87 2.03
CA PRO A 106 -17.66 -4.24 1.93
C PRO A 106 -17.33 -4.62 0.48
N TRP A 107 -16.24 -5.37 0.28
CA TRP A 107 -15.83 -5.85 -1.04
C TRP A 107 -17.00 -6.47 -1.83
N LYS A 108 -17.80 -7.34 -1.18
CA LYS A 108 -18.92 -8.04 -1.82
C LYS A 108 -19.98 -7.09 -2.40
N GLU A 109 -20.17 -5.92 -1.81
CA GLU A 109 -21.08 -4.91 -2.35
C GLU A 109 -20.53 -4.27 -3.61
N ILE A 110 -19.23 -3.99 -3.64
CA ILE A 110 -18.54 -3.42 -4.81
C ILE A 110 -18.52 -4.41 -5.96
N GLU A 111 -18.29 -5.69 -5.66
CA GLU A 111 -18.36 -6.81 -6.61
C GLU A 111 -19.77 -6.97 -7.17
N ALA A 112 -20.80 -6.98 -6.33
CA ALA A 112 -22.18 -7.10 -6.75
C ALA A 112 -22.65 -5.94 -7.64
N GLN A 113 -22.06 -4.75 -7.46
CA GLN A 113 -22.31 -3.57 -8.29
C GLN A 113 -21.51 -3.57 -9.61
N GLY A 114 -20.63 -4.55 -9.83
CA GLY A 114 -19.84 -4.70 -11.06
C GLY A 114 -18.67 -3.72 -11.18
N TYR A 115 -18.28 -3.04 -10.11
CA TYR A 115 -17.10 -2.16 -10.11
C TYR A 115 -15.78 -2.91 -10.09
N ILE A 116 -15.77 -4.12 -9.54
CA ILE A 116 -14.64 -5.04 -9.54
C ILE A 116 -15.08 -6.40 -10.08
N ALA A 117 -14.15 -7.13 -10.67
CA ALA A 117 -14.41 -8.48 -11.15
C ALA A 117 -14.65 -9.43 -9.98
N PRO A 118 -15.54 -10.42 -10.14
CA PRO A 118 -15.69 -11.49 -9.17
C PRO A 118 -14.36 -12.20 -8.93
N ALA A 119 -14.05 -12.47 -7.66
CA ALA A 119 -12.83 -13.18 -7.28
C ALA A 119 -13.18 -14.49 -6.57
N GLU A 120 -12.63 -15.59 -7.06
CA GLU A 120 -12.64 -16.88 -6.39
C GLU A 120 -11.32 -17.09 -5.68
N CYS A 121 -11.35 -17.16 -4.34
CA CYS A 121 -10.15 -17.36 -3.52
C CYS A 121 -10.06 -18.83 -3.12
N ILE A 122 -9.01 -19.52 -3.57
CA ILE A 122 -8.76 -20.93 -3.26
C ILE A 122 -7.50 -21.03 -2.41
N GLU A 123 -7.64 -21.58 -1.20
CA GLU A 123 -6.50 -21.90 -0.34
C GLU A 123 -6.04 -23.34 -0.60
N VAL A 124 -4.80 -23.50 -1.05
CA VAL A 124 -4.16 -24.82 -1.20
C VAL A 124 -3.18 -25.04 -0.06
N ARG A 125 -3.53 -25.93 0.87
CA ARG A 125 -2.67 -26.30 2.00
C ARG A 125 -1.72 -27.41 1.60
N VAL A 126 -0.43 -27.14 1.72
CA VAL A 126 0.64 -28.08 1.38
C VAL A 126 1.35 -28.53 2.65
N ASN A 127 1.42 -29.85 2.87
CA ASN A 127 2.16 -30.43 3.99
C ASN A 127 3.65 -30.50 3.65
N LEU A 128 4.49 -30.11 4.59
CA LEU A 128 5.93 -30.31 4.50
C LEU A 128 6.26 -31.79 4.66
N THR A 129 7.24 -32.28 3.90
CA THR A 129 7.85 -33.59 4.13
C THR A 129 8.56 -33.61 5.48
N GLU A 130 8.89 -34.81 6.01
CA GLU A 130 9.62 -34.91 7.28
C GLU A 130 10.97 -34.20 7.25
N THR A 131 11.68 -34.27 6.15
CA THR A 131 12.97 -33.57 5.95
C THR A 131 12.81 -32.07 5.93
N GLU A 132 11.79 -31.53 5.23
CA GLU A 132 11.49 -30.10 5.19
C GLU A 132 11.01 -29.60 6.55
N ARG A 133 10.23 -30.41 7.28
CA ARG A 133 9.77 -30.09 8.65
C ARG A 133 10.95 -29.99 9.62
N LEU A 134 11.89 -30.92 9.52
CA LEU A 134 13.10 -30.89 10.34
C LEU A 134 13.96 -29.66 10.00
N ALA A 135 14.17 -29.39 8.71
CA ALA A 135 14.90 -28.21 8.25
C ALA A 135 14.26 -26.90 8.75
N TYR A 136 12.93 -26.80 8.70
CA TYR A 136 12.19 -25.65 9.24
C TYR A 136 12.35 -25.52 10.76
N ALA A 137 12.25 -26.62 11.50
CA ALA A 137 12.34 -26.62 12.96
C ALA A 137 13.74 -26.24 13.46
N THR A 138 14.79 -26.60 12.72
CA THR A 138 16.20 -26.31 13.06
C THR A 138 16.70 -25.00 12.46
N ALA A 139 15.93 -24.36 11.57
CA ALA A 139 16.32 -23.09 10.95
C ALA A 139 16.26 -21.94 11.97
N GLU A 140 17.22 -21.02 11.87
CA GLU A 140 17.19 -19.76 12.59
C GLU A 140 15.90 -18.96 12.25
N PRO A 141 15.34 -18.20 13.21
CA PRO A 141 14.07 -17.48 13.02
C PRO A 141 14.00 -16.68 11.72
N GLU A 142 15.09 -16.02 11.36
CA GLU A 142 15.23 -15.19 10.14
C GLU A 142 15.08 -16.02 8.85
N ASN A 143 15.49 -17.30 8.88
CA ASN A 143 15.50 -18.19 7.72
C ASN A 143 14.25 -19.08 7.63
N ARG A 144 13.41 -19.12 8.65
CA ARG A 144 12.21 -19.98 8.68
C ARG A 144 11.24 -19.70 7.55
N TYR A 145 10.94 -18.42 7.31
CA TYR A 145 10.06 -18.01 6.22
C TYR A 145 10.61 -18.53 4.88
N ARG A 146 11.89 -18.27 4.59
CA ARG A 146 12.54 -18.69 3.35
C ARG A 146 12.51 -20.20 3.20
N SER A 147 12.86 -20.95 4.26
CA SER A 147 12.86 -22.42 4.26
C SER A 147 11.48 -22.99 3.93
N CYS A 148 10.42 -22.37 4.43
CA CYS A 148 9.06 -22.80 4.15
C CYS A 148 8.56 -22.34 2.77
N ALA A 149 8.95 -21.15 2.32
CA ALA A 149 8.52 -20.57 1.05
C ALA A 149 9.13 -21.29 -0.17
N THR A 150 10.37 -21.82 -0.04
CA THR A 150 11.13 -22.40 -1.16
C THR A 150 11.09 -23.93 -1.20
N THR A 151 10.13 -24.57 -0.53
CA THR A 151 10.01 -26.04 -0.52
C THR A 151 9.68 -26.57 -1.91
N ARG A 152 10.19 -27.78 -2.20
CA ARG A 152 9.94 -28.44 -3.47
C ARG A 152 8.45 -28.71 -3.66
N THR A 153 7.77 -29.18 -2.63
CA THR A 153 6.34 -29.48 -2.69
C THR A 153 5.50 -28.26 -3.07
N LYS A 154 5.82 -27.07 -2.56
CA LYS A 154 5.14 -25.84 -2.98
C LYS A 154 5.41 -25.49 -4.44
N ARG A 155 6.65 -25.67 -4.89
CA ARG A 155 7.02 -25.42 -6.28
C ARG A 155 6.22 -26.33 -7.22
N ASP A 156 6.17 -27.63 -6.91
CA ASP A 156 5.44 -28.62 -7.73
C ASP A 156 3.95 -28.23 -7.85
N VAL A 157 3.34 -27.72 -6.76
CA VAL A 157 1.95 -27.21 -6.79
C VAL A 157 1.82 -25.95 -7.65
N VAL A 158 2.75 -25.02 -7.55
CA VAL A 158 2.74 -23.79 -8.37
C VAL A 158 2.90 -24.13 -9.84
N GLU A 159 3.82 -25.04 -10.20
CA GLU A 159 4.02 -25.50 -11.57
C GLU A 159 2.74 -26.14 -12.13
N ALA A 160 2.11 -27.04 -11.37
CA ALA A 160 0.85 -27.66 -11.76
C ALA A 160 -0.30 -26.63 -11.93
N LEU A 161 -0.36 -25.61 -11.10
CA LEU A 161 -1.34 -24.54 -11.23
C LEU A 161 -1.10 -23.68 -12.47
N VAL A 162 0.16 -23.34 -12.76
CA VAL A 162 0.52 -22.60 -13.97
C VAL A 162 0.18 -23.41 -15.23
N GLU A 163 0.50 -24.70 -15.26
CA GLU A 163 0.14 -25.60 -16.37
C GLU A 163 -1.37 -25.70 -16.55
N LYS A 164 -2.14 -25.80 -15.46
CA LYS A 164 -3.61 -25.83 -15.51
C LYS A 164 -4.21 -24.57 -16.14
N HIS A 165 -3.55 -23.45 -15.97
CA HIS A 165 -4.01 -22.12 -16.42
C HIS A 165 -3.17 -21.58 -17.59
N VAL A 166 -2.66 -22.46 -18.47
CA VAL A 166 -1.77 -22.11 -19.58
C VAL A 166 -2.39 -21.09 -20.55
N ASP A 167 -3.71 -21.09 -20.69
CA ASP A 167 -4.44 -20.16 -21.56
C ASP A 167 -4.87 -18.86 -20.85
N ASP A 168 -4.61 -18.77 -19.54
CA ASP A 168 -4.97 -17.61 -18.73
C ASP A 168 -3.78 -16.66 -18.54
N GLN A 169 -4.07 -15.42 -18.13
CA GLN A 169 -3.04 -14.49 -17.66
C GLN A 169 -2.69 -14.84 -16.21
N VAL A 170 -1.53 -15.43 -16.00
CA VAL A 170 -1.08 -15.89 -14.67
C VAL A 170 -0.06 -14.94 -14.08
N LEU A 171 -0.28 -14.49 -12.85
CA LEU A 171 0.69 -13.73 -12.04
C LEU A 171 1.03 -14.55 -10.79
N VAL A 172 2.31 -14.88 -10.62
CA VAL A 172 2.83 -15.54 -9.41
C VAL A 172 3.56 -14.52 -8.55
N ILE A 173 3.17 -14.43 -7.28
CA ILE A 173 3.78 -13.53 -6.29
C ILE A 173 4.28 -14.39 -5.14
N GLY A 174 5.56 -14.23 -4.75
CA GLY A 174 6.19 -15.01 -3.69
C GLY A 174 7.18 -14.22 -2.87
#